data_f840a526b1f557610c926ec4133106dd
#
_entry.id   f840a526b1f557610c926ec4133106dd
#
_cell.length_a   1.000
_cell.length_b   1.000
_cell.length_c   1.000
_cell.angle_alpha   90.00
_cell.angle_beta   90.00
_cell.angle_gamma   90.00
#
_symmetry.space_group_name_H-M   'P 1'
#
loop_
_entity.id
_entity.type
_entity.pdbx_description
1 polymer ?
#
loop_
_entity_poly.entity_id
_entity_poly.type
_entity_poly.pdbx_seq_one_letter_code
_entity_poly.pdbx_strand_id
1 'polypeptide(L)'
;MSDRLIENEVIRRWQEGTSMRRIAAELRISRYLVKRIILDHQKGRAEGAAHPDLPAPPGSRGSILDGRVPFIQDLLTRWPSITALRVFEELCKAGFTGKYTIVKDLLRQLRPDRRRVPVVRFESGKGQQAQMDYATYEIEFTEEGRRRVNLFSYVLGYSRRQYLRFVESQDFETTIREHVRAFQHLGGVAATCLYDNMKVVVARYEGDEPIYNTRFLAFATHYGYRVWACRRRRPQTKGKCERPFRYVEENFLNGRSFRNFEHLNERLAKWLAEAADVRVHRETKRRPVDLHAEDLPYLIPLPEKPYDTALVVYRTVNAEGMVAHRQNFYSVPWRYLGQVLPLRITEAELIVYGPDLEVLARHPLFPHNVAGQRSELPQHRPREDSKQREVHLRERFAELGPAGGRFLEGLLKTHRAGKDQAQRVLALLETYHKADVSSALERAARFGAFALRSVERILAAQAQPKTPLESLGDQQQHLREIMEDRPVPPRPTADYEQLYLYPEEPPPDEQPPETDPRQPR
;
A
#
# COMPACT_ATOMS: atom_id res chain seq x y z
N MET A 1 18.48 -27.73 -39.72
CA MET A 1 17.45 -28.78 -39.95
C MET A 1 16.34 -28.56 -38.95
N SER A 2 15.07 -28.66 -39.38
CA SER A 2 13.96 -28.53 -38.45
C SER A 2 13.94 -29.73 -37.49
N ASP A 3 13.49 -29.53 -36.25
CA ASP A 3 13.49 -30.58 -35.19
C ASP A 3 12.81 -31.89 -35.64
N ARG A 4 11.76 -31.81 -36.46
CA ARG A 4 11.08 -32.96 -37.04
C ARG A 4 11.93 -33.78 -38.03
N LEU A 5 12.84 -33.15 -38.78
CA LEU A 5 13.73 -33.85 -39.71
C LEU A 5 14.78 -34.63 -38.93
N ILE A 6 15.26 -34.11 -37.82
CA ILE A 6 16.22 -34.79 -36.94
C ILE A 6 15.54 -36.00 -36.28
N GLU A 7 14.32 -35.85 -35.81
CA GLU A 7 13.55 -36.94 -35.19
C GLU A 7 13.33 -38.10 -36.15
N ASN A 8 12.89 -37.82 -37.38
CA ASN A 8 12.67 -38.84 -38.41
C ASN A 8 13.96 -39.56 -38.78
N GLU A 9 15.07 -38.84 -38.89
CA GLU A 9 16.37 -39.42 -39.27
C GLU A 9 16.97 -40.29 -38.14
N VAL A 10 16.76 -39.89 -36.86
CA VAL A 10 17.12 -40.71 -35.70
C VAL A 10 16.33 -42.02 -35.68
N ILE A 11 15.04 -41.96 -35.92
CA ILE A 11 14.15 -43.14 -35.91
C ILE A 11 14.51 -44.08 -37.06
N ARG A 12 14.73 -43.56 -38.29
CA ARG A 12 15.14 -44.34 -39.49
C ARG A 12 16.43 -45.12 -39.21
N ARG A 13 17.50 -44.45 -38.78
CA ARG A 13 18.80 -45.09 -38.50
C ARG A 13 18.76 -46.09 -37.39
N TRP A 14 17.92 -45.85 -36.36
CA TRP A 14 17.73 -46.81 -35.28
C TRP A 14 17.00 -48.07 -35.75
N GLN A 15 16.00 -47.94 -36.65
CA GLN A 15 15.32 -49.07 -37.27
C GLN A 15 16.25 -49.88 -38.22
N GLU A 16 17.19 -49.21 -38.81
CA GLU A 16 18.30 -49.83 -39.62
C GLU A 16 19.38 -50.54 -38.75
N GLY A 17 19.21 -50.56 -37.42
CA GLY A 17 20.15 -51.26 -36.51
C GLY A 17 21.37 -50.45 -36.11
N THR A 18 21.42 -49.15 -36.42
CA THR A 18 22.55 -48.28 -36.04
C THR A 18 22.54 -48.00 -34.54
N SER A 19 23.69 -48.13 -33.88
CA SER A 19 23.79 -47.90 -32.43
C SER A 19 23.55 -46.42 -32.05
N MET A 20 22.93 -46.18 -30.90
CA MET A 20 22.65 -44.80 -30.41
C MET A 20 23.91 -43.91 -30.32
N ARG A 21 25.09 -44.52 -30.03
CA ARG A 21 26.37 -43.80 -30.03
C ARG A 21 26.74 -43.30 -31.43
N ARG A 22 26.57 -44.13 -32.44
CA ARG A 22 26.87 -43.82 -33.84
C ARG A 22 25.90 -42.80 -34.39
N ILE A 23 24.61 -42.93 -34.12
CA ILE A 23 23.57 -41.94 -34.49
C ILE A 23 23.89 -40.57 -33.90
N ALA A 24 24.25 -40.52 -32.60
CA ALA A 24 24.60 -39.26 -31.93
C ALA A 24 25.82 -38.59 -32.54
N ALA A 25 26.86 -39.38 -32.89
CA ALA A 25 28.09 -38.89 -33.53
C ALA A 25 27.84 -38.35 -34.95
N GLU A 26 27.11 -39.10 -35.77
CA GLU A 26 26.85 -38.78 -37.18
C GLU A 26 25.93 -37.59 -37.37
N LEU A 27 24.91 -37.46 -36.49
CA LEU A 27 23.95 -36.32 -36.51
C LEU A 27 24.45 -35.13 -35.67
N ARG A 28 25.58 -35.21 -34.98
CA ARG A 28 26.14 -34.21 -34.08
C ARG A 28 25.15 -33.73 -33.01
N ILE A 29 24.39 -34.67 -32.43
CA ILE A 29 23.42 -34.40 -31.37
C ILE A 29 23.77 -35.19 -30.12
N SER A 30 23.24 -34.79 -28.98
CA SER A 30 23.53 -35.47 -27.71
C SER A 30 22.92 -36.90 -27.68
N ARG A 31 23.67 -37.84 -27.14
CA ARG A 31 23.16 -39.20 -26.92
C ARG A 31 21.88 -39.26 -26.10
N TYR A 32 21.68 -38.28 -25.22
CA TYR A 32 20.46 -38.13 -24.45
C TYR A 32 19.26 -37.81 -25.36
N LEU A 33 19.45 -36.93 -26.34
CA LEU A 33 18.39 -36.56 -27.29
C LEU A 33 18.00 -37.73 -28.16
N VAL A 34 18.98 -38.51 -28.67
CA VAL A 34 18.75 -39.76 -29.44
C VAL A 34 17.92 -40.74 -28.60
N LYS A 35 18.30 -40.98 -27.33
CA LYS A 35 17.55 -41.86 -26.42
C LYS A 35 16.12 -41.38 -26.20
N ARG A 36 15.91 -40.08 -26.02
CA ARG A 36 14.57 -39.49 -25.82
C ARG A 36 13.69 -39.71 -27.03
N ILE A 37 14.18 -39.41 -28.23
CA ILE A 37 13.42 -39.56 -29.48
C ILE A 37 13.00 -41.03 -29.70
N ILE A 38 13.91 -41.98 -29.44
CA ILE A 38 13.59 -43.40 -29.58
C ILE A 38 12.54 -43.86 -28.54
N LEU A 39 12.61 -43.39 -27.29
CA LEU A 39 11.65 -43.70 -26.26
C LEU A 39 10.27 -43.12 -26.54
N ASP A 40 10.21 -41.88 -27.05
CA ASP A 40 8.96 -41.21 -27.41
C ASP A 40 8.30 -41.90 -28.62
N HIS A 41 9.08 -42.34 -29.61
CA HIS A 41 8.58 -43.16 -30.72
C HIS A 41 8.09 -44.54 -30.29
N GLN A 42 8.74 -45.20 -29.32
CA GLN A 42 8.30 -46.47 -28.77
C GLN A 42 7.01 -46.34 -27.99
N LYS A 43 6.83 -45.24 -27.22
CA LYS A 43 5.58 -44.94 -26.50
C LYS A 43 4.43 -44.66 -27.46
N GLY A 44 4.61 -43.87 -28.51
CA GLY A 44 3.59 -43.62 -29.51
C GLY A 44 3.13 -44.86 -30.29
N ARG A 45 3.96 -45.89 -30.38
CA ARG A 45 3.58 -47.21 -30.95
C ARG A 45 2.82 -48.08 -29.93
N ALA A 46 3.05 -47.90 -28.63
CA ALA A 46 2.37 -48.68 -27.59
C ALA A 46 0.92 -48.22 -27.35
N GLU A 47 0.59 -46.97 -27.68
CA GLU A 47 -0.79 -46.44 -27.57
C GLU A 47 -1.71 -46.88 -28.72
N GLY A 48 -1.18 -47.50 -29.78
CA GLY A 48 -1.96 -47.93 -30.97
C GLY A 48 -2.22 -49.46 -31.09
N ALA A 49 -1.77 -50.28 -30.14
CA ALA A 49 -1.99 -51.73 -30.21
C ALA A 49 -2.45 -52.23 -28.84
N ALA A 50 -3.75 -52.53 -28.75
CA ALA A 50 -4.27 -53.36 -27.67
C ALA A 50 -3.69 -54.76 -27.82
N HIS A 51 -2.70 -55.13 -26.99
CA HIS A 51 -2.27 -56.51 -26.83
C HIS A 51 -2.94 -57.08 -25.57
N PRO A 52 -3.72 -58.16 -25.68
CA PRO A 52 -4.06 -58.95 -24.50
C PRO A 52 -2.84 -59.78 -24.10
N ASP A 53 -2.61 -59.93 -22.80
CA ASP A 53 -1.65 -60.80 -22.18
C ASP A 53 -0.16 -60.35 -22.10
N LEU A 54 0.08 -59.32 -21.28
CA LEU A 54 1.28 -59.24 -20.49
C LEU A 54 0.88 -59.15 -19.00
N PRO A 55 1.47 -59.98 -18.12
CA PRO A 55 1.18 -59.89 -16.69
C PRO A 55 1.57 -58.50 -16.17
N ALA A 56 0.64 -57.86 -15.47
CA ALA A 56 0.90 -56.59 -14.80
C ALA A 56 2.19 -56.67 -13.96
N PRO A 57 3.01 -55.59 -13.92
CA PRO A 57 4.17 -55.56 -13.06
C PRO A 57 3.74 -55.84 -11.61
N PRO A 58 4.53 -56.54 -10.80
CA PRO A 58 4.14 -56.98 -9.47
C PRO A 58 3.59 -55.85 -8.65
N GLY A 59 2.33 -55.95 -8.27
CA GLY A 59 1.45 -55.05 -7.61
C GLY A 59 2.05 -53.81 -6.97
N SER A 60 1.84 -52.64 -7.54
CA SER A 60 1.80 -51.40 -6.77
C SER A 60 0.64 -51.55 -5.78
N ARG A 61 0.94 -51.76 -4.49
CA ARG A 61 -0.07 -51.68 -3.43
C ARG A 61 -0.74 -50.33 -3.61
N GLY A 62 -2.07 -50.31 -3.83
CA GLY A 62 -2.84 -49.08 -4.01
C GLY A 62 -2.47 -48.07 -2.95
N SER A 63 -2.24 -46.83 -3.36
CA SER A 63 -1.91 -45.75 -2.45
C SER A 63 -3.14 -45.39 -1.61
N ILE A 64 -2.95 -45.14 -0.32
CA ILE A 64 -4.03 -44.60 0.55
C ILE A 64 -4.64 -43.30 -0.03
N LEU A 65 -3.94 -42.68 -0.99
CA LEU A 65 -4.37 -41.45 -1.68
C LEU A 65 -5.18 -41.71 -2.96
N ASP A 66 -5.27 -42.94 -3.48
CA ASP A 66 -5.92 -43.21 -4.78
C ASP A 66 -7.36 -42.74 -4.81
N GLY A 67 -8.13 -42.96 -3.75
CA GLY A 67 -9.52 -42.46 -3.64
C GLY A 67 -9.63 -40.94 -3.38
N ARG A 68 -8.52 -40.26 -3.16
CA ARG A 68 -8.47 -38.80 -2.85
C ARG A 68 -7.80 -37.98 -3.93
N VAL A 69 -7.33 -38.60 -5.00
CA VAL A 69 -6.72 -37.92 -6.15
C VAL A 69 -7.65 -36.87 -6.77
N PRO A 70 -8.96 -37.13 -6.98
CA PRO A 70 -9.86 -36.12 -7.51
C PRO A 70 -9.95 -34.87 -6.62
N PHE A 71 -9.98 -35.02 -5.31
CA PHE A 71 -9.97 -33.93 -4.35
C PHE A 71 -8.67 -33.11 -4.42
N ILE A 72 -7.53 -33.78 -4.55
CA ILE A 72 -6.23 -33.12 -4.71
C ILE A 72 -6.16 -32.38 -6.05
N GLN A 73 -6.67 -32.95 -7.12
CA GLN A 73 -6.74 -32.32 -8.44
C GLN A 73 -7.65 -31.07 -8.45
N ASP A 74 -8.79 -31.10 -7.76
CA ASP A 74 -9.65 -29.95 -7.56
C ASP A 74 -8.92 -28.83 -6.83
N LEU A 75 -8.19 -29.14 -5.73
CA LEU A 75 -7.36 -28.17 -5.03
C LEU A 75 -6.25 -27.60 -5.92
N LEU A 76 -5.61 -28.41 -6.76
CA LEU A 76 -4.58 -27.96 -7.70
C LEU A 76 -5.16 -27.14 -8.85
N THR A 77 -6.39 -27.41 -9.27
CA THR A 77 -7.07 -26.63 -10.30
C THR A 77 -7.44 -25.25 -9.78
N ARG A 78 -7.99 -25.18 -8.57
CA ARG A 78 -8.35 -23.91 -7.92
C ARG A 78 -7.10 -23.10 -7.50
N TRP A 79 -6.08 -23.79 -6.99
CA TRP A 79 -4.86 -23.16 -6.50
C TRP A 79 -3.60 -23.89 -7.02
N PRO A 80 -3.14 -23.62 -8.25
CA PRO A 80 -2.05 -24.37 -8.89
C PRO A 80 -0.74 -24.36 -8.08
N SER A 81 -0.55 -23.35 -7.23
CA SER A 81 0.66 -23.18 -6.39
C SER A 81 0.51 -23.56 -4.92
N ILE A 82 -0.64 -24.13 -4.50
CA ILE A 82 -0.88 -24.60 -3.12
C ILE A 82 0.25 -25.51 -2.63
N THR A 83 0.77 -25.35 -1.41
CA THR A 83 1.88 -26.17 -0.90
C THR A 83 1.45 -27.60 -0.55
N ALA A 84 2.39 -28.53 -0.57
CA ALA A 84 2.12 -29.91 -0.15
C ALA A 84 1.67 -29.99 1.32
N LEU A 85 2.17 -29.10 2.17
CA LEU A 85 1.75 -29.01 3.57
C LEU A 85 0.29 -28.58 3.67
N ARG A 86 -0.11 -27.59 2.87
CA ARG A 86 -1.47 -27.10 2.88
C ARG A 86 -2.47 -28.12 2.32
N VAL A 87 -2.08 -28.84 1.25
CA VAL A 87 -2.88 -29.98 0.75
C VAL A 87 -3.00 -31.08 1.80
N PHE A 88 -1.94 -31.38 2.53
CA PHE A 88 -1.95 -32.33 3.63
C PHE A 88 -2.92 -31.91 4.75
N GLU A 89 -2.89 -30.64 5.17
CA GLU A 89 -3.83 -30.11 6.17
C GLU A 89 -5.29 -30.25 5.74
N GLU A 90 -5.61 -29.96 4.47
CA GLU A 90 -6.97 -30.11 3.94
C GLU A 90 -7.40 -31.58 3.86
N LEU A 91 -6.48 -32.46 3.49
CA LEU A 91 -6.72 -33.91 3.51
C LEU A 91 -6.96 -34.42 4.93
N CYS A 92 -6.22 -33.93 5.92
CA CYS A 92 -6.44 -34.29 7.33
C CYS A 92 -7.82 -33.84 7.82
N LYS A 93 -8.27 -32.65 7.45
CA LYS A 93 -9.64 -32.19 7.73
C LYS A 93 -10.71 -33.07 7.07
N ALA A 94 -10.40 -33.60 5.88
CA ALA A 94 -11.26 -34.54 5.17
C ALA A 94 -11.07 -36.00 5.64
N GLY A 95 -10.48 -36.24 6.82
CA GLY A 95 -10.32 -37.55 7.44
C GLY A 95 -9.15 -38.38 6.88
N PHE A 96 -8.10 -37.77 6.33
CA PHE A 96 -6.89 -38.48 5.92
C PHE A 96 -5.97 -38.75 7.10
N THR A 97 -5.58 -40.00 7.28
CA THR A 97 -4.72 -40.46 8.42
C THR A 97 -3.30 -40.85 7.99
N GLY A 98 -2.97 -40.65 6.70
CA GLY A 98 -1.64 -40.98 6.16
C GLY A 98 -0.59 -39.93 6.51
N LYS A 99 0.68 -40.24 6.11
CA LYS A 99 1.82 -39.35 6.39
C LYS A 99 1.99 -38.28 5.30
N TYR A 100 2.55 -37.12 5.70
CA TYR A 100 2.87 -35.99 4.81
C TYR A 100 3.73 -36.38 3.59
N THR A 101 4.69 -37.29 3.75
CA THR A 101 5.58 -37.71 2.66
C THR A 101 4.85 -38.28 1.47
N ILE A 102 3.80 -39.07 1.69
CA ILE A 102 3.00 -39.67 0.61
C ILE A 102 2.29 -38.57 -0.22
N VAL A 103 1.73 -37.55 0.45
CA VAL A 103 1.09 -36.41 -0.21
C VAL A 103 2.11 -35.60 -1.01
N LYS A 104 3.29 -35.35 -0.45
CA LYS A 104 4.38 -34.62 -1.11
C LYS A 104 4.87 -35.34 -2.38
N ASP A 105 5.03 -36.67 -2.34
CA ASP A 105 5.51 -37.45 -3.47
C ASP A 105 4.46 -37.50 -4.58
N LEU A 106 3.18 -37.68 -4.25
CA LEU A 106 2.10 -37.61 -5.23
C LEU A 106 2.02 -36.22 -5.90
N LEU A 107 2.13 -35.14 -5.14
CA LEU A 107 2.13 -33.78 -5.68
C LEU A 107 3.33 -33.49 -6.60
N ARG A 108 4.48 -34.14 -6.36
CA ARG A 108 5.64 -34.04 -7.27
C ARG A 108 5.32 -34.67 -8.64
N GLN A 109 4.56 -35.76 -8.67
CA GLN A 109 4.15 -36.44 -9.90
C GLN A 109 3.06 -35.64 -10.66
N LEU A 110 2.11 -35.04 -9.93
CA LEU A 110 1.00 -34.28 -10.52
C LEU A 110 1.38 -32.90 -11.02
N ARG A 111 2.54 -32.34 -10.63
CA ARG A 111 2.98 -31.00 -11.02
C ARG A 111 4.00 -31.02 -12.15
N PRO A 112 3.85 -30.17 -13.18
CA PRO A 112 4.87 -30.03 -14.22
C PRO A 112 6.17 -29.48 -13.66
N ASP A 113 7.29 -29.91 -14.20
CA ASP A 113 8.64 -29.50 -13.78
C ASP A 113 8.86 -27.98 -14.04
N ARG A 114 9.06 -27.20 -12.99
CA ARG A 114 9.34 -25.76 -13.11
C ARG A 114 10.84 -25.53 -13.37
N ARG A 115 11.19 -24.89 -14.46
CA ARG A 115 12.57 -24.46 -14.77
C ARG A 115 13.09 -23.57 -13.63
N ARG A 116 14.22 -23.93 -13.04
CA ARG A 116 14.88 -23.15 -12.00
C ARG A 116 15.78 -22.10 -12.64
N VAL A 117 15.48 -20.83 -12.39
CA VAL A 117 16.37 -19.72 -12.75
C VAL A 117 17.35 -19.50 -11.59
N PRO A 118 18.67 -19.37 -11.83
CA PRO A 118 19.62 -19.08 -10.76
C PRO A 118 19.38 -17.68 -10.19
N VAL A 119 19.31 -17.61 -8.86
CA VAL A 119 19.08 -16.35 -8.12
C VAL A 119 20.34 -16.01 -7.35
N VAL A 120 20.90 -14.83 -7.59
CA VAL A 120 22.00 -14.27 -6.80
C VAL A 120 21.43 -13.80 -5.46
N ARG A 121 22.03 -14.26 -4.36
CA ARG A 121 21.59 -13.98 -2.99
C ARG A 121 22.56 -13.03 -2.32
N PHE A 122 22.03 -11.98 -1.71
CA PHE A 122 22.78 -11.07 -0.85
C PHE A 122 22.36 -11.36 0.61
N GLU A 123 23.31 -11.70 1.44
CA GLU A 123 23.09 -11.79 2.89
C GLU A 123 23.34 -10.40 3.52
N SER A 124 22.51 -10.02 4.47
CA SER A 124 22.68 -8.79 5.27
C SER A 124 23.06 -9.16 6.69
N GLY A 125 23.95 -8.37 7.30
CA GLY A 125 24.31 -8.51 8.70
C GLY A 125 23.17 -8.18 9.65
N LYS A 126 23.38 -8.40 10.94
CA LYS A 126 22.42 -8.12 12.01
C LYS A 126 22.11 -6.62 12.04
N GLY A 127 20.85 -6.24 12.15
CA GLY A 127 20.38 -4.86 12.21
C GLY A 127 20.58 -4.02 10.94
N GLN A 128 21.25 -4.54 9.91
CA GLN A 128 21.69 -3.71 8.78
C GLN A 128 20.58 -3.35 7.80
N GLN A 129 19.74 -4.30 7.42
CA GLN A 129 18.80 -4.07 6.33
C GLN A 129 17.44 -4.70 6.57
N ALA A 130 16.41 -3.96 6.23
CA ALA A 130 15.05 -4.46 6.05
C ALA A 130 14.59 -4.25 4.61
N GLN A 131 13.51 -4.90 4.23
CA GLN A 131 12.84 -4.71 2.94
C GLN A 131 11.35 -4.53 3.16
N MET A 132 10.79 -3.53 2.50
CA MET A 132 9.35 -3.27 2.51
C MET A 132 8.80 -3.41 1.09
N ASP A 133 7.65 -4.05 0.97
CA ASP A 133 6.95 -4.20 -0.30
C ASP A 133 5.44 -4.37 -0.09
N TYR A 134 4.68 -4.19 -1.16
CA TYR A 134 3.26 -4.47 -1.23
C TYR A 134 2.95 -5.58 -2.23
N ALA A 135 1.96 -6.40 -1.90
CA ALA A 135 1.29 -7.26 -2.87
C ALA A 135 -0.21 -6.98 -2.84
N THR A 136 -0.86 -7.10 -3.99
CA THR A 136 -2.31 -6.89 -4.11
C THR A 136 -3.00 -8.22 -4.38
N TYR A 137 -4.09 -8.47 -3.67
CA TYR A 137 -4.90 -9.68 -3.77
C TYR A 137 -6.37 -9.34 -3.98
N GLU A 138 -7.07 -10.20 -4.68
CA GLU A 138 -8.53 -10.23 -4.72
C GLU A 138 -8.99 -11.38 -3.83
N ILE A 139 -9.73 -11.05 -2.77
CA ILE A 139 -10.20 -12.00 -1.76
C ILE A 139 -11.72 -12.01 -1.77
N GLU A 140 -12.30 -13.21 -1.82
CA GLU A 140 -13.74 -13.43 -1.65
C GLU A 140 -14.03 -13.60 -0.16
N PHE A 141 -14.68 -12.62 0.43
CA PHE A 141 -15.15 -12.66 1.81
C PHE A 141 -16.58 -13.21 1.85
N THR A 142 -16.89 -14.05 2.85
CA THR A 142 -18.23 -14.64 2.98
C THR A 142 -19.30 -13.64 3.40
N GLU A 143 -18.93 -12.55 4.07
CA GLU A 143 -19.84 -11.50 4.56
C GLU A 143 -19.76 -10.21 3.73
N GLU A 144 -18.62 -9.92 3.07
CA GLU A 144 -18.36 -8.65 2.38
C GLU A 144 -18.24 -8.80 0.86
N GLY A 145 -18.31 -10.04 0.33
CA GLY A 145 -18.10 -10.32 -1.09
C GLY A 145 -16.65 -10.13 -1.54
N ARG A 146 -16.47 -9.99 -2.85
CA ARG A 146 -15.12 -9.87 -3.45
C ARG A 146 -14.54 -8.48 -3.25
N ARG A 147 -13.36 -8.42 -2.64
CA ARG A 147 -12.64 -7.16 -2.39
C ARG A 147 -11.19 -7.26 -2.81
N ARG A 148 -10.68 -6.16 -3.36
CA ARG A 148 -9.26 -5.95 -3.59
C ARG A 148 -8.61 -5.41 -2.32
N VAL A 149 -7.59 -6.11 -1.82
CA VAL A 149 -6.85 -5.76 -0.61
C VAL A 149 -5.35 -5.78 -0.88
N ASN A 150 -4.60 -5.01 -0.12
CA ASN A 150 -3.15 -4.91 -0.27
C ASN A 150 -2.48 -5.53 0.96
N LEU A 151 -1.44 -6.33 0.76
CA LEU A 151 -0.64 -6.87 1.83
C LEU A 151 0.63 -6.02 2.00
N PHE A 152 0.73 -5.31 3.12
CA PHE A 152 1.95 -4.66 3.55
C PHE A 152 2.90 -5.73 4.10
N SER A 153 4.16 -5.70 3.69
CA SER A 153 5.20 -6.61 4.13
C SER A 153 6.46 -5.83 4.51
N TYR A 154 6.92 -6.02 5.74
CA TYR A 154 8.21 -5.52 6.22
C TYR A 154 9.02 -6.68 6.78
N VAL A 155 10.21 -6.96 6.21
CA VAL A 155 11.02 -8.15 6.50
C VAL A 155 12.43 -7.75 6.87
N LEU A 156 12.93 -8.21 8.02
CA LEU A 156 14.32 -8.05 8.41
C LEU A 156 15.23 -8.94 7.55
N GLY A 157 16.31 -8.37 7.07
CA GLY A 157 17.22 -9.04 6.13
C GLY A 157 18.03 -10.18 6.74
N TYR A 158 18.41 -10.11 8.01
CA TYR A 158 19.16 -11.14 8.72
C TYR A 158 18.24 -12.23 9.27
N SER A 159 17.34 -11.88 10.17
CA SER A 159 16.51 -12.83 10.90
C SER A 159 15.38 -13.43 10.07
N ARG A 160 15.00 -12.78 8.95
CA ARG A 160 13.78 -13.11 8.18
C ARG A 160 12.50 -12.96 9.01
N ARG A 161 12.57 -12.34 10.19
CA ARG A 161 11.41 -11.95 10.96
C ARG A 161 10.62 -10.93 10.15
N GLN A 162 9.30 -11.04 10.15
CA GLN A 162 8.47 -10.24 9.28
C GLN A 162 7.25 -9.68 10.02
N TYR A 163 6.83 -8.50 9.59
CA TYR A 163 5.53 -7.95 9.90
C TYR A 163 4.71 -7.93 8.62
N LEU A 164 3.51 -8.49 8.69
CA LEU A 164 2.56 -8.57 7.57
C LEU A 164 1.19 -8.08 8.05
N ARG A 165 0.54 -7.27 7.24
CA ARG A 165 -0.84 -6.83 7.49
C ARG A 165 -1.55 -6.52 6.18
N PHE A 166 -2.79 -6.95 6.05
CA PHE A 166 -3.64 -6.50 4.97
C PHE A 166 -4.16 -5.10 5.26
N VAL A 167 -4.14 -4.25 4.25
CA VAL A 167 -4.58 -2.86 4.30
C VAL A 167 -5.47 -2.55 3.09
N GLU A 168 -6.36 -1.59 3.24
CA GLU A 168 -7.28 -1.18 2.16
C GLU A 168 -6.59 -0.28 1.13
N SER A 169 -5.61 0.53 1.54
CA SER A 169 -4.93 1.51 0.71
C SER A 169 -3.40 1.39 0.81
N GLN A 170 -2.70 1.87 -0.23
CA GLN A 170 -1.24 2.05 -0.26
C GLN A 170 -0.88 3.55 -0.22
N ASP A 171 -1.76 4.39 0.35
CA ASP A 171 -1.50 5.81 0.51
C ASP A 171 -0.37 6.09 1.52
N PHE A 172 0.05 7.35 1.58
CA PHE A 172 1.16 7.76 2.43
C PHE A 172 0.86 7.48 3.91
N GLU A 173 -0.31 7.86 4.37
CA GLU A 173 -0.71 7.73 5.77
C GLU A 173 -0.79 6.26 6.21
N THR A 174 -1.36 5.41 5.38
CA THR A 174 -1.41 3.96 5.61
C THR A 174 0.01 3.37 5.63
N THR A 175 0.83 3.76 4.65
CA THR A 175 2.21 3.24 4.55
C THR A 175 3.03 3.58 5.79
N ILE A 176 3.06 4.83 6.26
CA ILE A 176 3.84 5.19 7.46
C ILE A 176 3.26 4.58 8.73
N ARG A 177 1.95 4.44 8.84
CA ARG A 177 1.28 3.79 9.97
C ARG A 177 1.67 2.32 10.09
N GLU A 178 1.69 1.62 8.98
CA GLU A 178 2.11 0.21 8.97
C GLU A 178 3.61 0.05 9.25
N HIS A 179 4.46 1.02 8.87
CA HIS A 179 5.86 1.04 9.32
C HIS A 179 5.98 1.21 10.83
N VAL A 180 5.23 2.14 11.43
CA VAL A 180 5.22 2.32 12.91
C VAL A 180 4.86 1.01 13.60
N ARG A 181 3.81 0.32 13.12
CA ARG A 181 3.38 -0.98 13.65
C ARG A 181 4.43 -2.07 13.45
N ALA A 182 5.07 -2.07 12.27
CA ALA A 182 6.16 -3.01 11.98
C ALA A 182 7.34 -2.81 12.92
N PHE A 183 7.75 -1.57 13.16
CA PHE A 183 8.82 -1.23 14.09
C PHE A 183 8.49 -1.64 15.52
N GLN A 184 7.27 -1.39 15.97
CA GLN A 184 6.78 -1.83 17.28
C GLN A 184 6.76 -3.37 17.41
N HIS A 185 6.26 -4.06 16.39
CA HIS A 185 6.23 -5.54 16.34
C HIS A 185 7.62 -6.15 16.38
N LEU A 186 8.57 -5.52 15.72
CA LEU A 186 9.96 -5.99 15.64
C LEU A 186 10.84 -5.47 16.79
N GLY A 187 10.35 -4.54 17.61
CA GLY A 187 11.07 -3.98 18.75
C GLY A 187 12.23 -3.04 18.36
N GLY A 188 12.29 -2.58 17.12
CA GLY A 188 13.35 -1.70 16.63
C GLY A 188 13.33 -1.54 15.11
N VAL A 189 14.28 -0.78 14.58
CA VAL A 189 14.38 -0.42 13.16
C VAL A 189 15.73 -0.84 12.59
N ALA A 190 15.75 -1.45 11.41
CA ALA A 190 17.02 -1.74 10.72
C ALA A 190 17.67 -0.45 10.20
N ALA A 191 19.00 -0.39 10.17
CA ALA A 191 19.77 0.79 9.74
C ALA A 191 19.40 1.28 8.34
N THR A 192 19.04 0.36 7.44
CA THR A 192 18.55 0.69 6.08
C THR A 192 17.28 -0.06 5.76
N CYS A 193 16.38 0.55 5.01
CA CYS A 193 15.22 -0.15 4.44
C CYS A 193 15.18 0.00 2.92
N LEU A 194 15.07 -1.13 2.22
CA LEU A 194 14.95 -1.21 0.77
C LEU A 194 13.48 -1.12 0.36
N TYR A 195 13.20 -0.22 -0.57
CA TYR A 195 11.86 0.04 -1.11
C TYR A 195 11.81 -0.19 -2.62
N ASP A 196 10.64 -0.61 -3.11
CA ASP A 196 10.37 -0.47 -4.54
C ASP A 196 10.10 1.00 -4.90
N ASN A 197 10.07 1.31 -6.21
CA ASN A 197 9.89 2.66 -6.74
C ASN A 197 8.44 3.16 -6.59
N MET A 198 7.87 3.05 -5.39
CA MET A 198 6.53 3.54 -5.09
C MET A 198 6.53 5.07 -4.89
N LYS A 199 5.48 5.75 -5.36
CA LYS A 199 5.35 7.22 -5.27
C LYS A 199 5.34 7.76 -3.83
N VAL A 200 4.96 6.94 -2.87
CA VAL A 200 4.99 7.30 -1.44
C VAL A 200 6.42 7.55 -0.97
N VAL A 201 7.39 6.77 -1.48
CA VAL A 201 8.80 6.83 -1.10
C VAL A 201 9.61 7.69 -2.08
N VAL A 202 9.46 7.47 -3.39
CA VAL A 202 10.19 8.17 -4.46
C VAL A 202 9.26 9.13 -5.18
N ALA A 203 9.47 10.42 -5.01
CA ALA A 203 8.67 11.46 -5.67
C ALA A 203 8.91 11.49 -7.18
N ARG A 204 10.18 11.45 -7.61
CA ARG A 204 10.61 11.45 -9.01
C ARG A 204 12.04 10.93 -9.14
N TYR A 205 12.53 10.83 -10.36
CA TYR A 205 13.92 10.52 -10.67
C TYR A 205 14.55 11.67 -11.45
N GLU A 206 15.78 12.00 -11.13
CA GLU A 206 16.65 12.87 -11.93
C GLU A 206 17.81 12.00 -12.46
N GLY A 207 17.72 11.65 -13.75
CA GLY A 207 18.57 10.60 -14.31
C GLY A 207 18.31 9.24 -13.65
N ASP A 208 19.35 8.63 -13.08
CA ASP A 208 19.26 7.36 -12.34
C ASP A 208 19.13 7.55 -10.81
N GLU A 209 19.13 8.79 -10.31
CA GLU A 209 19.06 9.09 -8.89
C GLU A 209 17.61 9.30 -8.44
N PRO A 210 17.17 8.63 -7.34
CA PRO A 210 15.84 8.82 -6.80
C PRO A 210 15.75 10.10 -5.98
N ILE A 211 14.78 10.95 -6.29
CA ILE A 211 14.37 12.06 -5.43
C ILE A 211 13.28 11.57 -4.51
N TYR A 212 13.57 11.46 -3.24
CA TYR A 212 12.65 10.93 -2.24
C TYR A 212 11.57 11.93 -1.87
N ASN A 213 10.43 11.41 -1.44
CA ASN A 213 9.34 12.21 -0.88
C ASN A 213 9.81 12.82 0.47
N THR A 214 9.78 14.14 0.57
CA THR A 214 10.27 14.88 1.76
C THR A 214 9.52 14.48 3.03
N ARG A 215 8.22 14.23 2.97
CA ARG A 215 7.45 13.73 4.12
C ARG A 215 7.91 12.33 4.56
N PHE A 216 8.28 11.48 3.59
CA PHE A 216 8.80 10.15 3.88
C PHE A 216 10.21 10.21 4.48
N LEU A 217 11.05 11.13 4.01
CA LEU A 217 12.37 11.37 4.61
C LEU A 217 12.25 11.88 6.05
N ALA A 218 11.33 12.82 6.34
CA ALA A 218 11.07 13.27 7.70
C ALA A 218 10.66 12.11 8.62
N PHE A 219 9.81 11.21 8.14
CA PHE A 219 9.46 9.98 8.86
C PHE A 219 10.68 9.08 9.10
N ALA A 220 11.49 8.84 8.07
CA ALA A 220 12.70 8.02 8.18
C ALA A 220 13.74 8.63 9.15
N THR A 221 13.90 9.94 9.10
CA THR A 221 14.79 10.68 10.02
C THR A 221 14.33 10.56 11.47
N HIS A 222 13.01 10.63 11.73
CA HIS A 222 12.47 10.46 13.08
C HIS A 222 12.84 9.10 13.71
N TYR A 223 12.92 8.05 12.88
CA TYR A 223 13.31 6.69 13.31
C TYR A 223 14.80 6.40 13.11
N GLY A 224 15.57 7.31 12.54
CA GLY A 224 17.01 7.21 12.38
C GLY A 224 17.51 6.20 11.34
N TYR A 225 16.68 5.79 10.37
CA TYR A 225 17.06 4.83 9.36
C TYR A 225 17.21 5.44 7.96
N ARG A 226 18.04 4.80 7.12
CA ARG A 226 18.28 5.22 5.74
C ARG A 226 17.28 4.59 4.77
N VAL A 227 16.65 5.42 3.95
CA VAL A 227 15.79 5.00 2.84
C VAL A 227 16.65 4.60 1.65
N TRP A 228 16.38 3.44 1.06
CA TRP A 228 17.06 2.97 -0.14
C TRP A 228 16.04 2.49 -1.17
N ALA A 229 15.95 3.18 -2.31
CA ALA A 229 15.10 2.77 -3.42
C ALA A 229 15.82 1.78 -4.35
N CYS A 230 15.10 0.79 -4.85
CA CYS A 230 15.62 -0.13 -5.88
C CYS A 230 16.00 0.63 -7.15
N ARG A 231 17.16 0.32 -7.72
CA ARG A 231 17.58 0.89 -9.02
C ARG A 231 16.62 0.45 -10.12
N ARG A 232 16.25 1.39 -11.00
CA ARG A 232 15.43 1.08 -12.18
C ARG A 232 16.09 -0.01 -13.03
N ARG A 233 15.29 -0.94 -13.56
CA ARG A 233 15.71 -2.02 -14.49
C ARG A 233 16.73 -3.04 -13.94
N ARG A 234 16.92 -3.16 -12.61
CA ARG A 234 17.71 -4.25 -12.00
C ARG A 234 16.85 -5.09 -11.05
N PRO A 235 16.06 -6.06 -11.56
CA PRO A 235 15.18 -6.89 -10.74
C PRO A 235 15.95 -7.78 -9.74
N GLN A 236 17.26 -7.97 -9.94
CA GLN A 236 18.08 -8.84 -9.08
C GLN A 236 18.26 -8.35 -7.64
N THR A 237 18.02 -7.05 -7.35
CA THR A 237 18.08 -6.47 -6.00
C THR A 237 16.90 -6.90 -5.12
N LYS A 238 15.81 -7.41 -5.69
CA LYS A 238 14.51 -7.68 -5.03
C LYS A 238 14.31 -9.14 -4.57
N GLY A 239 15.30 -10.00 -4.67
CA GLY A 239 15.16 -11.44 -4.42
C GLY A 239 14.71 -11.86 -3.01
N LYS A 240 14.63 -10.92 -2.05
CA LYS A 240 14.16 -11.17 -0.68
C LYS A 240 12.68 -10.86 -0.47
N CYS A 241 12.05 -10.01 -1.31
CA CYS A 241 10.64 -9.60 -1.18
C CYS A 241 9.64 -10.52 -1.92
N GLU A 242 9.98 -11.09 -3.07
CA GLU A 242 9.06 -11.94 -3.84
C GLU A 242 8.68 -13.24 -3.12
N ARG A 243 9.56 -13.75 -2.25
CA ARG A 243 9.35 -15.01 -1.55
C ARG A 243 8.38 -14.95 -0.38
N PRO A 244 8.35 -13.89 0.44
CA PRO A 244 7.33 -13.75 1.49
C PRO A 244 5.92 -13.77 0.93
N PHE A 245 5.63 -13.05 -0.15
CA PHE A 245 4.30 -13.01 -0.76
C PHE A 245 3.86 -14.38 -1.28
N ARG A 246 4.74 -15.06 -2.00
CA ARG A 246 4.46 -16.42 -2.45
C ARG A 246 4.21 -17.38 -1.28
N TYR A 247 4.96 -17.24 -0.19
CA TYR A 247 4.74 -18.06 0.99
C TYR A 247 3.40 -17.76 1.67
N VAL A 248 2.98 -16.49 1.74
CA VAL A 248 1.64 -16.11 2.22
C VAL A 248 0.57 -16.68 1.31
N GLU A 249 0.71 -16.53 0.00
CA GLU A 249 -0.26 -17.06 -0.98
C GLU A 249 -0.42 -18.57 -0.84
N GLU A 250 0.69 -19.31 -0.89
CA GLU A 250 0.69 -20.78 -0.91
C GLU A 250 0.33 -21.43 0.44
N ASN A 251 0.60 -20.76 1.58
CA ASN A 251 0.43 -21.37 2.91
C ASN A 251 -0.60 -20.69 3.80
N PHE A 252 -0.96 -19.43 3.50
CA PHE A 252 -1.98 -18.73 4.27
C PHE A 252 -3.27 -18.53 3.48
N LEU A 253 -3.22 -17.96 2.26
CA LEU A 253 -4.44 -17.63 1.50
C LEU A 253 -5.10 -18.86 0.89
N ASN A 254 -4.32 -19.70 0.21
CA ASN A 254 -4.88 -20.82 -0.54
C ASN A 254 -5.61 -21.82 0.37
N GLY A 255 -6.84 -22.15 0.01
CA GLY A 255 -7.69 -23.11 0.71
C GLY A 255 -8.27 -22.62 2.04
N ARG A 256 -8.24 -21.30 2.32
CA ARG A 256 -8.94 -20.70 3.46
C ARG A 256 -10.04 -19.75 3.01
N SER A 257 -11.07 -19.65 3.81
CA SER A 257 -12.14 -18.65 3.69
C SER A 257 -12.06 -17.65 4.83
N PHE A 258 -12.43 -16.42 4.53
CA PHE A 258 -12.41 -15.31 5.47
C PHE A 258 -13.80 -14.67 5.49
N ARG A 259 -14.30 -14.33 6.69
CA ARG A 259 -15.61 -13.70 6.84
C ARG A 259 -15.59 -12.27 6.31
N ASN A 260 -14.68 -11.47 6.84
CA ASN A 260 -14.51 -10.05 6.54
C ASN A 260 -13.03 -9.67 6.65
N PHE A 261 -12.74 -8.39 6.40
CA PHE A 261 -11.37 -7.86 6.40
C PHE A 261 -10.68 -7.97 7.77
N GLU A 262 -11.41 -7.77 8.84
CA GLU A 262 -10.87 -7.89 10.20
C GLU A 262 -10.46 -9.33 10.53
N HIS A 263 -11.35 -10.29 10.26
CA HIS A 263 -11.06 -11.72 10.42
C HIS A 263 -9.86 -12.18 9.58
N LEU A 264 -9.66 -11.62 8.38
CA LEU A 264 -8.47 -11.89 7.56
C LEU A 264 -7.19 -11.51 8.31
N ASN A 265 -7.15 -10.29 8.90
CA ASN A 265 -5.99 -9.81 9.64
C ASN A 265 -5.76 -10.55 10.96
N GLU A 266 -6.80 -10.89 11.69
CA GLU A 266 -6.71 -11.74 12.89
C GLU A 266 -6.08 -13.11 12.57
N ARG A 267 -6.56 -13.73 11.52
CA ARG A 267 -6.04 -15.04 11.06
C ARG A 267 -4.60 -14.92 10.57
N LEU A 268 -4.23 -13.82 9.91
CA LEU A 268 -2.87 -13.57 9.47
C LEU A 268 -1.92 -13.42 10.67
N ALA A 269 -2.28 -12.63 11.66
CA ALA A 269 -1.48 -12.43 12.87
C ALA A 269 -1.25 -13.74 13.62
N LYS A 270 -2.30 -14.55 13.79
CA LYS A 270 -2.19 -15.88 14.39
C LYS A 270 -1.26 -16.81 13.59
N TRP A 271 -1.43 -16.85 12.27
CA TRP A 271 -0.59 -17.66 11.40
C TRP A 271 0.89 -17.22 11.41
N LEU A 272 1.15 -15.91 11.48
CA LEU A 272 2.52 -15.39 11.64
C LEU A 272 3.18 -15.94 12.89
N ALA A 273 2.51 -15.83 14.04
CA ALA A 273 3.05 -16.26 15.34
C ALA A 273 3.21 -17.79 15.43
N GLU A 274 2.22 -18.55 14.96
CA GLU A 274 2.16 -20.02 15.16
C GLU A 274 2.83 -20.81 14.04
N ALA A 275 3.01 -20.25 12.85
CA ALA A 275 3.55 -20.96 11.71
C ALA A 275 4.76 -20.26 11.07
N ALA A 276 4.62 -19.00 10.67
CA ALA A 276 5.65 -18.34 9.87
C ALA A 276 6.92 -18.05 10.66
N ASP A 277 6.81 -17.62 11.89
CA ASP A 277 7.95 -17.22 12.74
C ASP A 277 8.66 -18.38 13.40
N VAL A 278 7.96 -19.48 13.61
CA VAL A 278 8.49 -20.68 14.29
C VAL A 278 8.98 -21.77 13.34
N ARG A 279 8.68 -21.65 12.04
CA ARG A 279 9.18 -22.61 11.04
C ARG A 279 10.70 -22.55 10.90
N VAL A 280 11.33 -23.65 10.59
CA VAL A 280 12.73 -23.66 10.14
C VAL A 280 12.81 -23.07 8.72
N HIS A 281 13.39 -21.88 8.60
CA HIS A 281 13.50 -21.19 7.32
C HIS A 281 14.47 -21.93 6.39
N ARG A 282 14.10 -22.10 5.12
CA ARG A 282 14.84 -22.94 4.16
C ARG A 282 16.29 -22.49 3.94
N GLU A 283 16.55 -21.19 3.96
CA GLU A 283 17.88 -20.62 3.68
C GLU A 283 18.72 -20.54 4.96
N THR A 284 18.18 -19.94 6.01
CA THR A 284 18.91 -19.76 7.27
C THR A 284 19.03 -21.05 8.08
N LYS A 285 18.23 -22.08 7.79
CA LYS A 285 18.14 -23.36 8.53
C LYS A 285 17.78 -23.19 10.01
N ARG A 286 17.29 -22.02 10.38
CA ARG A 286 16.88 -21.64 11.74
C ARG A 286 15.51 -20.98 11.74
N ARG A 287 14.87 -20.88 12.90
CA ARG A 287 13.58 -20.23 13.04
C ARG A 287 13.76 -18.70 13.03
N PRO A 288 12.91 -17.93 12.32
CA PRO A 288 12.98 -16.47 12.33
C PRO A 288 12.93 -15.85 13.73
N VAL A 289 12.13 -16.40 14.64
CA VAL A 289 12.04 -15.92 16.01
C VAL A 289 13.35 -16.05 16.78
N ASP A 290 14.11 -17.15 16.59
CA ASP A 290 15.40 -17.35 17.26
C ASP A 290 16.47 -16.41 16.70
N LEU A 291 16.51 -16.26 15.37
CA LEU A 291 17.40 -15.31 14.71
C LEU A 291 17.07 -13.87 15.06
N HIS A 292 15.79 -13.55 15.30
CA HIS A 292 15.38 -12.22 15.70
C HIS A 292 15.91 -11.85 17.09
N ALA A 293 15.95 -12.78 18.02
CA ALA A 293 16.57 -12.54 19.33
C ALA A 293 18.05 -12.11 19.23
N GLU A 294 18.76 -12.62 18.20
CA GLU A 294 20.14 -12.21 17.91
C GLU A 294 20.21 -10.89 17.13
N ASP A 295 19.18 -10.55 16.35
CA ASP A 295 19.09 -9.34 15.51
C ASP A 295 18.71 -8.10 16.33
N LEU A 296 17.85 -8.30 17.31
CA LEU A 296 17.24 -7.25 18.13
C LEU A 296 18.24 -6.26 18.77
N PRO A 297 19.37 -6.70 19.38
CA PRO A 297 20.33 -5.76 19.97
C PRO A 297 21.03 -4.83 18.97
N TYR A 298 20.96 -5.14 17.67
CA TYR A 298 21.56 -4.38 16.58
C TYR A 298 20.56 -3.49 15.83
N LEU A 299 19.28 -3.58 16.17
CA LEU A 299 18.26 -2.66 15.65
C LEU A 299 18.36 -1.31 16.33
N ILE A 300 18.06 -0.25 15.61
CA ILE A 300 17.93 1.10 16.17
C ILE A 300 16.74 1.07 17.15
N PRO A 301 16.91 1.53 18.40
CA PRO A 301 15.86 1.56 19.38
C PRO A 301 14.72 2.49 18.94
N LEU A 302 13.51 2.18 19.35
CA LEU A 302 12.34 3.01 19.03
C LEU A 302 12.43 4.35 19.80
N PRO A 303 12.04 5.46 19.17
CA PRO A 303 11.94 6.74 19.86
C PRO A 303 10.86 6.68 20.95
N GLU A 304 11.01 7.48 22.00
CA GLU A 304 10.06 7.56 23.10
C GLU A 304 8.66 7.93 22.62
N LYS A 305 8.57 8.84 21.65
CA LYS A 305 7.31 9.23 21.03
C LYS A 305 7.23 8.68 19.61
N PRO A 306 6.20 7.89 19.29
CA PRO A 306 6.01 7.42 17.93
C PRO A 306 5.72 8.60 16.99
N TYR A 307 6.07 8.46 15.71
CA TYR A 307 5.76 9.45 14.69
C TYR A 307 4.24 9.65 14.57
N ASP A 308 3.80 10.91 14.52
CA ASP A 308 2.38 11.22 14.31
C ASP A 308 1.98 10.91 12.87
N THR A 309 1.18 9.88 12.70
CA THR A 309 0.69 9.41 11.40
C THR A 309 -0.62 10.05 10.97
N ALA A 310 -1.13 11.01 11.74
CA ALA A 310 -2.35 11.73 11.40
C ALA A 310 -2.13 12.65 10.19
N LEU A 311 -3.10 12.63 9.27
CA LEU A 311 -3.15 13.56 8.16
C LEU A 311 -3.78 14.87 8.62
N VAL A 312 -3.08 15.99 8.42
CA VAL A 312 -3.65 17.32 8.63
C VAL A 312 -4.01 17.91 7.27
N VAL A 313 -5.27 18.29 7.11
CA VAL A 313 -5.79 18.94 5.90
C VAL A 313 -6.69 20.10 6.29
N TYR A 314 -6.79 21.06 5.41
CA TYR A 314 -7.70 22.20 5.57
C TYR A 314 -8.92 22.01 4.68
N ARG A 315 -10.11 22.28 5.23
CA ARG A 315 -11.38 22.16 4.49
C ARG A 315 -12.30 23.31 4.80
N THR A 316 -12.95 23.82 3.76
CA THR A 316 -13.99 24.82 3.90
C THR A 316 -15.26 24.17 4.42
N VAL A 317 -15.89 24.81 5.39
CA VAL A 317 -17.21 24.42 5.88
C VAL A 317 -18.25 24.85 4.86
N ASN A 318 -18.97 23.91 4.27
CA ASN A 318 -19.97 24.20 3.26
C ASN A 318 -21.25 24.85 3.84
N ALA A 319 -22.18 25.24 2.96
CA ALA A 319 -23.45 25.88 3.36
C ALA A 319 -24.36 25.02 4.26
N GLU A 320 -24.10 23.73 4.34
CA GLU A 320 -24.84 22.79 5.20
C GLU A 320 -24.16 22.59 6.57
N GLY A 321 -23.08 23.31 6.87
CA GLY A 321 -22.29 23.14 8.09
C GLY A 321 -21.47 21.87 8.10
N MET A 322 -20.97 21.43 6.97
CA MET A 322 -20.25 20.17 6.83
C MET A 322 -18.87 20.42 6.20
N VAL A 323 -17.89 19.65 6.62
CA VAL A 323 -16.60 19.50 5.95
C VAL A 323 -16.55 18.15 5.22
N ALA A 324 -15.92 18.12 4.05
CA ALA A 324 -15.84 16.92 3.22
C ALA A 324 -14.47 16.23 3.37
N HIS A 325 -14.48 14.90 3.52
CA HIS A 325 -13.30 14.06 3.43
C HIS A 325 -13.66 12.73 2.76
N ARG A 326 -12.89 12.31 1.72
CA ARG A 326 -13.11 11.05 0.99
C ARG A 326 -14.58 10.85 0.56
N GLN A 327 -15.21 11.91 -0.01
CA GLN A 327 -16.61 11.92 -0.44
C GLN A 327 -17.64 11.70 0.70
N ASN A 328 -17.23 11.75 1.96
CA ASN A 328 -18.10 11.71 3.13
C ASN A 328 -18.13 13.10 3.80
N PHE A 329 -19.18 13.36 4.57
CA PHE A 329 -19.46 14.68 5.14
C PHE A 329 -19.53 14.58 6.67
N TYR A 330 -18.93 15.56 7.35
CA TYR A 330 -18.82 15.60 8.80
C TYR A 330 -19.28 16.97 9.30
N SER A 331 -20.21 17.00 10.23
CA SER A 331 -20.80 18.25 10.69
C SER A 331 -19.85 19.06 11.55
N VAL A 332 -19.96 20.37 11.42
CA VAL A 332 -19.23 21.38 12.20
C VAL A 332 -20.26 22.37 12.76
N PRO A 333 -20.01 22.99 13.91
CA PRO A 333 -20.93 24.01 14.43
C PRO A 333 -21.21 25.08 13.36
N TRP A 334 -22.48 25.38 13.13
CA TRP A 334 -22.97 26.24 12.05
C TRP A 334 -22.33 27.64 12.01
N ARG A 335 -21.82 28.14 13.15
CA ARG A 335 -21.13 29.45 13.24
C ARG A 335 -19.84 29.54 12.42
N TYR A 336 -19.29 28.39 11.98
CA TYR A 336 -18.08 28.32 11.16
C TYR A 336 -18.37 28.17 9.65
N LEU A 337 -19.59 28.40 9.19
CA LEU A 337 -19.97 28.36 7.78
C LEU A 337 -19.04 29.24 6.93
N GLY A 338 -18.55 28.71 5.83
CA GLY A 338 -17.65 29.38 4.88
C GLY A 338 -16.22 29.58 5.39
N GLN A 339 -15.89 29.14 6.60
CA GLN A 339 -14.53 29.20 7.13
C GLN A 339 -13.72 27.97 6.72
N VAL A 340 -12.42 28.16 6.56
CA VAL A 340 -11.45 27.09 6.33
C VAL A 340 -10.94 26.61 7.68
N LEU A 341 -11.17 25.35 7.99
CA LEU A 341 -10.78 24.76 9.27
C LEU A 341 -9.75 23.65 9.12
N PRO A 342 -8.79 23.53 10.05
CA PRO A 342 -7.86 22.42 10.09
C PRO A 342 -8.56 21.15 10.59
N LEU A 343 -8.38 20.07 9.83
CA LEU A 343 -8.87 18.74 10.16
C LEU A 343 -7.67 17.82 10.44
N ARG A 344 -7.67 17.17 11.57
CA ARG A 344 -6.71 16.12 11.88
C ARG A 344 -7.39 14.77 11.73
N ILE A 345 -6.89 13.96 10.82
CA ILE A 345 -7.49 12.68 10.44
C ILE A 345 -6.56 11.57 10.90
N THR A 346 -7.03 10.82 11.88
CA THR A 346 -6.38 9.61 12.38
C THR A 346 -6.90 8.38 11.64
N GLU A 347 -6.57 7.20 12.08
CA GLU A 347 -7.14 5.96 11.53
C GLU A 347 -8.62 5.78 11.89
N ALA A 348 -9.02 6.23 13.07
CA ALA A 348 -10.36 5.99 13.63
C ALA A 348 -11.26 7.22 13.59
N GLU A 349 -10.70 8.42 13.64
CA GLU A 349 -11.49 9.65 13.81
C GLU A 349 -10.99 10.81 12.95
N LEU A 350 -11.94 11.67 12.61
CA LEU A 350 -11.73 12.97 12.05
C LEU A 350 -12.01 14.02 13.12
N ILE A 351 -11.01 14.83 13.45
CA ILE A 351 -11.08 15.88 14.46
C ILE A 351 -11.03 17.22 13.75
N VAL A 352 -12.01 18.08 13.98
CA VAL A 352 -12.07 19.42 13.43
C VAL A 352 -11.63 20.41 14.51
N TYR A 353 -10.69 21.27 14.15
CA TYR A 353 -10.22 22.33 15.03
C TYR A 353 -10.75 23.69 14.57
N GLY A 354 -10.96 24.57 15.54
CA GLY A 354 -11.28 25.97 15.27
C GLY A 354 -10.04 26.82 14.99
N PRO A 355 -10.25 28.13 14.74
CA PRO A 355 -9.14 29.06 14.51
C PRO A 355 -8.12 29.12 15.64
N ASP A 356 -8.57 28.96 16.87
CA ASP A 356 -7.72 28.96 18.08
C ASP A 356 -7.17 27.57 18.43
N LEU A 357 -7.25 26.62 17.51
CA LEU A 357 -6.85 25.21 17.69
C LEU A 357 -7.67 24.46 18.76
N GLU A 358 -8.77 25.00 19.20
CA GLU A 358 -9.74 24.29 20.06
C GLU A 358 -10.44 23.19 19.26
N VAL A 359 -10.76 22.09 19.91
CA VAL A 359 -11.50 20.98 19.27
C VAL A 359 -12.97 21.36 19.12
N LEU A 360 -13.43 21.53 17.90
CA LEU A 360 -14.82 21.83 17.56
C LEU A 360 -15.69 20.59 17.44
N ALA A 361 -15.14 19.52 16.86
CA ALA A 361 -15.85 18.29 16.60
C ALA A 361 -14.91 17.09 16.54
N ARG A 362 -15.43 15.93 16.97
CA ARG A 362 -14.82 14.61 16.73
C ARG A 362 -15.86 13.70 16.08
N HIS A 363 -15.49 13.07 15.00
CA HIS A 363 -16.34 12.14 14.27
C HIS A 363 -15.62 10.82 14.06
N PRO A 364 -16.29 9.67 14.20
CA PRO A 364 -15.76 8.41 13.69
C PRO A 364 -15.47 8.53 12.20
N LEU A 365 -14.31 8.07 11.76
CA LEU A 365 -13.95 8.09 10.35
C LEU A 365 -14.68 6.97 9.61
N PHE A 366 -15.34 7.30 8.51
CA PHE A 366 -15.96 6.28 7.66
C PHE A 366 -14.89 5.43 6.95
N PRO A 367 -15.13 4.12 6.76
CA PRO A 367 -14.23 3.23 6.03
C PRO A 367 -13.92 3.72 4.61
N HIS A 368 -12.77 3.30 4.07
CA HIS A 368 -12.29 3.74 2.76
C HIS A 368 -13.22 3.40 1.59
N ASN A 369 -13.96 2.32 1.70
CA ASN A 369 -14.90 1.81 0.69
C ASN A 369 -16.30 2.42 0.76
N VAL A 370 -16.50 3.40 1.67
CA VAL A 370 -17.81 4.02 1.90
C VAL A 370 -17.76 5.47 1.45
N ALA A 371 -18.73 5.90 0.64
CA ALA A 371 -18.88 7.26 0.14
C ALA A 371 -20.31 7.77 0.32
N GLY A 372 -20.47 9.10 0.33
CA GLY A 372 -21.77 9.77 0.44
C GLY A 372 -22.40 9.72 1.84
N GLN A 373 -21.70 9.23 2.84
CA GLN A 373 -22.19 9.18 4.21
C GLN A 373 -22.07 10.52 4.92
N ARG A 374 -22.92 10.73 5.92
CA ARG A 374 -22.96 11.94 6.73
C ARG A 374 -22.87 11.57 8.22
N SER A 375 -21.90 12.17 8.91
CA SER A 375 -21.78 12.10 10.37
C SER A 375 -22.22 13.43 10.95
N GLU A 376 -23.39 13.46 11.56
CA GLU A 376 -23.99 14.68 12.10
C GLU A 376 -24.06 14.60 13.63
N LEU A 377 -23.56 15.66 14.28
CA LEU A 377 -23.71 15.85 15.72
C LEU A 377 -24.88 16.83 15.97
N PRO A 378 -25.90 16.44 16.76
CA PRO A 378 -27.10 17.28 16.97
C PRO A 378 -26.80 18.68 17.50
N GLN A 379 -25.73 18.84 18.28
CA GLN A 379 -25.27 20.12 18.82
C GLN A 379 -24.73 21.09 17.77
N HIS A 380 -24.40 20.62 16.56
CA HIS A 380 -23.89 21.44 15.48
C HIS A 380 -25.00 22.14 14.69
N ARG A 381 -26.21 21.63 14.78
CA ARG A 381 -27.37 22.28 14.20
C ARG A 381 -27.72 23.51 15.02
N PRO A 382 -28.09 24.64 14.39
CA PRO A 382 -28.66 25.74 15.14
C PRO A 382 -29.86 25.18 15.90
N ARG A 383 -29.84 25.26 17.23
CA ARG A 383 -31.11 25.20 17.96
C ARG A 383 -31.99 26.24 17.28
N GLU A 384 -33.27 25.96 17.06
CA GLU A 384 -34.23 26.75 16.28
C GLU A 384 -34.39 28.22 16.71
N ASP A 385 -33.40 28.85 17.29
CA ASP A 385 -33.36 30.27 17.57
C ASP A 385 -33.07 31.02 16.25
N SER A 386 -34.16 31.12 15.47
CA SER A 386 -34.27 31.87 14.23
C SER A 386 -33.65 33.27 14.36
N LYS A 387 -33.61 33.81 15.58
CA LYS A 387 -33.05 35.13 15.89
C LYS A 387 -31.50 35.12 15.91
N GLN A 388 -30.88 34.13 16.51
CA GLN A 388 -29.39 34.04 16.55
C GLN A 388 -28.80 33.79 15.16
N ARG A 389 -29.43 32.95 14.33
CA ARG A 389 -29.05 32.76 12.94
C ARG A 389 -29.14 34.05 12.14
N GLU A 390 -30.16 34.87 12.38
CA GLU A 390 -30.34 36.15 11.71
C GLU A 390 -29.29 37.17 12.16
N VAL A 391 -28.95 37.24 13.42
CA VAL A 391 -27.88 38.11 13.93
C VAL A 391 -26.55 37.79 13.24
N HIS A 392 -26.18 36.49 13.22
CA HIS A 392 -24.96 36.08 12.57
C HIS A 392 -24.92 36.35 11.06
N LEU A 393 -26.04 36.13 10.37
CA LEU A 393 -26.12 36.50 8.94
C LEU A 393 -25.93 38.03 8.75
N ARG A 394 -26.48 38.86 9.63
CA ARG A 394 -26.31 40.31 9.59
C ARG A 394 -24.85 40.72 9.79
N GLU A 395 -24.14 40.11 10.72
CA GLU A 395 -22.71 40.34 10.95
C GLU A 395 -21.88 39.97 9.72
N ARG A 396 -22.08 38.79 9.16
CA ARG A 396 -21.34 38.32 7.97
C ARG A 396 -21.64 39.17 6.72
N PHE A 397 -22.86 39.62 6.53
CA PHE A 397 -23.21 40.52 5.41
C PHE A 397 -22.71 41.95 5.65
N ALA A 398 -22.56 42.39 6.89
CA ALA A 398 -21.93 43.67 7.22
C ALA A 398 -20.45 43.70 6.83
N GLU A 399 -19.73 42.58 6.95
CA GLU A 399 -18.35 42.43 6.47
C GLU A 399 -18.20 42.62 4.95
N LEU A 400 -19.27 42.41 4.18
CA LEU A 400 -19.32 42.63 2.73
C LEU A 400 -19.67 44.08 2.36
N GLY A 401 -19.74 44.97 3.36
CA GLY A 401 -20.02 46.39 3.20
C GLY A 401 -21.50 46.75 3.31
N PRO A 402 -21.85 48.05 3.21
CA PRO A 402 -23.23 48.55 3.39
C PRO A 402 -24.25 47.97 2.40
N ALA A 403 -23.78 47.58 1.22
CA ALA A 403 -24.60 46.94 0.20
C ALA A 403 -25.01 45.51 0.57
N GLY A 404 -24.14 44.79 1.28
CA GLY A 404 -24.43 43.47 1.80
C GLY A 404 -25.59 43.48 2.79
N GLY A 405 -25.59 44.41 3.74
CA GLY A 405 -26.69 44.58 4.68
C GLY A 405 -28.02 44.89 3.98
N ARG A 406 -28.02 45.82 3.01
CA ARG A 406 -29.23 46.15 2.21
C ARG A 406 -29.75 44.95 1.41
N PHE A 407 -28.86 44.20 0.82
CA PHE A 407 -29.22 42.98 0.08
C PHE A 407 -29.86 41.95 1.00
N LEU A 408 -29.25 41.68 2.17
CA LEU A 408 -29.79 40.75 3.14
C LEU A 408 -31.18 41.14 3.62
N GLU A 409 -31.41 42.44 3.94
CA GLU A 409 -32.73 42.91 4.34
C GLU A 409 -33.77 42.72 3.25
N GLY A 410 -33.43 43.04 1.99
CA GLY A 410 -34.28 42.82 0.85
C GLY A 410 -34.60 41.33 0.65
N LEU A 411 -33.60 40.47 0.76
CA LEU A 411 -33.74 39.03 0.62
C LEU A 411 -34.65 38.41 1.72
N LEU A 412 -34.45 38.81 2.98
CA LEU A 412 -35.28 38.35 4.10
C LEU A 412 -36.74 38.82 4.00
N LYS A 413 -36.98 40.00 3.45
CA LYS A 413 -38.34 40.54 3.20
C LYS A 413 -39.04 39.85 2.05
N THR A 414 -38.30 39.48 0.99
CA THR A 414 -38.89 39.04 -0.28
C THR A 414 -39.10 37.54 -0.34
N HIS A 415 -38.27 36.75 0.39
CA HIS A 415 -38.28 35.30 0.27
C HIS A 415 -38.51 34.61 1.60
N ARG A 416 -39.47 33.68 1.63
CA ARG A 416 -39.74 32.82 2.82
C ARG A 416 -38.51 32.01 3.27
N ALA A 417 -37.69 31.57 2.31
CA ALA A 417 -36.40 30.88 2.54
C ALA A 417 -35.21 31.85 2.45
N GLY A 418 -35.38 33.12 2.82
CA GLY A 418 -34.34 34.15 2.70
C GLY A 418 -33.06 33.83 3.47
N LYS A 419 -33.19 33.25 4.66
CA LYS A 419 -32.03 32.85 5.47
C LYS A 419 -31.17 31.74 4.79
N ASP A 420 -31.78 30.77 4.14
CA ASP A 420 -31.09 29.70 3.43
C ASP A 420 -30.45 30.25 2.14
N GLN A 421 -31.11 31.16 1.43
CA GLN A 421 -30.51 31.84 0.27
C GLN A 421 -29.35 32.74 0.70
N ALA A 422 -29.44 33.45 1.82
CA ALA A 422 -28.34 34.24 2.37
C ALA A 422 -27.09 33.38 2.65
N GLN A 423 -27.26 32.22 3.24
CA GLN A 423 -26.13 31.29 3.48
C GLN A 423 -25.48 30.84 2.17
N ARG A 424 -26.28 30.54 1.14
CA ARG A 424 -25.75 30.19 -0.19
C ARG A 424 -25.04 31.36 -0.88
N VAL A 425 -25.49 32.59 -0.66
CA VAL A 425 -24.77 33.77 -1.12
C VAL A 425 -23.41 33.90 -0.45
N LEU A 426 -23.31 33.66 0.87
CA LEU A 426 -22.03 33.65 1.57
C LEU A 426 -21.10 32.50 1.08
N ALA A 427 -21.66 31.38 0.67
CA ALA A 427 -20.86 30.27 0.11
C ALA A 427 -20.21 30.63 -1.26
N LEU A 428 -20.70 31.64 -1.96
CA LEU A 428 -20.07 32.16 -3.20
C LEU A 428 -18.69 32.77 -2.94
N LEU A 429 -18.37 33.17 -1.71
CA LEU A 429 -17.04 33.62 -1.30
C LEU A 429 -15.96 32.53 -1.42
N GLU A 430 -16.36 31.26 -1.42
CA GLU A 430 -15.44 30.13 -1.68
C GLU A 430 -14.96 30.13 -3.15
N THR A 431 -15.86 30.54 -4.07
CA THR A 431 -15.62 30.45 -5.51
C THR A 431 -15.15 31.78 -6.10
N TYR A 432 -15.58 32.93 -5.54
CA TYR A 432 -15.30 34.24 -6.07
C TYR A 432 -14.60 35.12 -5.03
N HIS A 433 -13.83 36.10 -5.49
CA HIS A 433 -13.21 37.09 -4.62
C HIS A 433 -14.22 37.93 -3.86
N LYS A 434 -13.88 38.31 -2.62
CA LYS A 434 -14.75 39.13 -1.75
C LYS A 434 -15.20 40.43 -2.44
N ALA A 435 -14.28 41.05 -3.18
CA ALA A 435 -14.58 42.29 -3.94
C ALA A 435 -15.67 42.08 -5.00
N ASP A 436 -15.60 40.96 -5.74
CA ASP A 436 -16.57 40.64 -6.79
C ASP A 436 -17.93 40.31 -6.19
N VAL A 437 -17.98 39.54 -5.11
CA VAL A 437 -19.21 39.24 -4.39
C VAL A 437 -19.83 40.53 -3.84
N SER A 438 -19.03 41.42 -3.21
CA SER A 438 -19.52 42.71 -2.71
C SER A 438 -20.09 43.60 -3.83
N SER A 439 -19.40 43.69 -4.98
CA SER A 439 -19.87 44.41 -6.17
C SER A 439 -21.16 43.81 -6.75
N ALA A 440 -21.26 42.47 -6.78
CA ALA A 440 -22.49 41.80 -7.24
C ALA A 440 -23.67 42.06 -6.30
N LEU A 441 -23.45 42.09 -4.99
CA LEU A 441 -24.47 42.43 -3.99
C LEU A 441 -24.92 43.90 -4.13
N GLU A 442 -23.97 44.80 -4.36
CA GLU A 442 -24.28 46.22 -4.59
C GLU A 442 -25.18 46.40 -5.81
N ARG A 443 -24.80 45.75 -6.91
CA ARG A 443 -25.60 45.80 -8.14
C ARG A 443 -26.99 45.18 -7.94
N ALA A 444 -27.05 43.99 -7.31
CA ALA A 444 -28.33 43.33 -7.03
C ALA A 444 -29.24 44.18 -6.12
N ALA A 445 -28.67 44.79 -5.07
CA ALA A 445 -29.42 45.69 -4.18
C ALA A 445 -29.90 46.96 -4.89
N ARG A 446 -29.07 47.54 -5.77
CA ARG A 446 -29.44 48.75 -6.57
C ARG A 446 -30.64 48.51 -7.48
N PHE A 447 -30.77 47.33 -8.04
CA PHE A 447 -31.88 46.96 -8.94
C PHE A 447 -33.02 46.22 -8.22
N GLY A 448 -33.00 46.09 -6.89
CA GLY A 448 -34.03 45.39 -6.12
C GLY A 448 -34.12 43.90 -6.40
N ALA A 449 -33.05 43.31 -6.93
CA ALA A 449 -32.99 41.88 -7.34
C ALA A 449 -32.49 41.00 -6.18
N PHE A 450 -33.29 40.92 -5.11
CA PHE A 450 -32.93 40.24 -3.86
C PHE A 450 -33.17 38.74 -3.97
N ALA A 451 -32.32 38.04 -4.75
CA ALA A 451 -32.34 36.58 -4.88
C ALA A 451 -30.93 36.02 -5.14
N LEU A 452 -30.64 34.80 -4.66
CA LEU A 452 -29.39 34.10 -4.90
C LEU A 452 -29.05 34.03 -6.40
N ARG A 453 -30.02 33.63 -7.24
CA ARG A 453 -29.84 33.53 -8.71
C ARG A 453 -29.44 34.85 -9.37
N SER A 454 -29.84 35.98 -8.80
CA SER A 454 -29.46 37.30 -9.32
C SER A 454 -27.96 37.54 -9.07
N VAL A 455 -27.48 37.23 -7.90
CA VAL A 455 -26.05 37.33 -7.53
C VAL A 455 -25.21 36.37 -8.38
N GLU A 456 -25.62 35.13 -8.52
CA GLU A 456 -24.95 34.12 -9.35
C GLU A 456 -24.84 34.57 -10.82
N ARG A 457 -25.91 35.13 -11.40
CA ARG A 457 -25.88 35.66 -12.76
C ARG A 457 -24.94 36.85 -12.92
N ILE A 458 -24.91 37.77 -11.95
CA ILE A 458 -24.01 38.92 -11.98
C ILE A 458 -22.55 38.44 -11.90
N LEU A 459 -22.25 37.51 -11.01
CA LEU A 459 -20.90 36.94 -10.86
C LEU A 459 -20.48 36.19 -12.13
N ALA A 460 -21.35 35.34 -12.67
CA ALA A 460 -21.06 34.60 -13.90
C ALA A 460 -20.81 35.52 -15.11
N ALA A 461 -21.41 36.73 -15.15
CA ALA A 461 -21.23 37.68 -16.23
C ALA A 461 -20.03 38.62 -16.05
N GLN A 462 -19.55 38.86 -14.82
CA GLN A 462 -18.62 39.96 -14.51
C GLN A 462 -17.38 39.53 -13.72
N ALA A 463 -17.37 38.35 -13.08
CA ALA A 463 -16.32 37.88 -12.25
C ALA A 463 -15.71 36.58 -12.80
N GLN A 464 -14.43 36.39 -12.58
CA GLN A 464 -13.77 35.09 -12.82
C GLN A 464 -13.73 34.31 -11.52
N PRO A 465 -14.03 32.99 -11.53
CA PRO A 465 -13.83 32.15 -10.37
C PRO A 465 -12.37 32.14 -9.92
N LYS A 466 -12.13 32.06 -8.63
CA LYS A 466 -10.79 31.89 -8.07
C LYS A 466 -10.12 30.66 -8.69
N THR A 467 -8.87 30.82 -9.08
CA THR A 467 -8.06 29.67 -9.48
C THR A 467 -7.75 28.77 -8.27
N PRO A 468 -7.47 27.48 -8.47
CA PRO A 468 -7.05 26.61 -7.37
C PRO A 468 -5.81 27.14 -6.60
N LEU A 469 -4.95 27.88 -7.30
CA LEU A 469 -3.75 28.48 -6.72
C LEU A 469 -4.08 29.69 -5.82
N GLU A 470 -5.01 30.54 -6.24
CA GLU A 470 -5.49 31.68 -5.46
C GLU A 470 -6.26 31.22 -4.23
N SER A 471 -7.10 30.20 -4.38
CA SER A 471 -7.80 29.58 -3.25
C SER A 471 -6.84 28.98 -2.21
N LEU A 472 -5.73 28.39 -2.64
CA LEU A 472 -4.63 27.95 -1.76
C LEU A 472 -3.86 29.14 -1.15
N GLY A 473 -3.68 30.24 -1.90
CA GLY A 473 -3.04 31.47 -1.45
C GLY A 473 -3.82 32.15 -0.32
N ASP A 474 -5.13 32.29 -0.49
CA ASP A 474 -6.02 32.83 0.56
C ASP A 474 -5.99 31.97 1.84
N GLN A 475 -5.97 30.64 1.67
CA GLN A 475 -5.80 29.72 2.80
C GLN A 475 -4.45 29.88 3.49
N GLN A 476 -3.36 30.05 2.73
CA GLN A 476 -2.02 30.28 3.29
C GLN A 476 -1.88 31.64 3.95
N GLN A 477 -2.54 32.66 3.43
CA GLN A 477 -2.54 34.01 4.05
C GLN A 477 -3.28 33.98 5.38
N HIS A 478 -4.43 33.34 5.44
CA HIS A 478 -5.17 33.17 6.70
C HIS A 478 -4.38 32.37 7.73
N LEU A 479 -3.63 31.34 7.28
CA LEU A 479 -2.69 30.59 8.13
C LEU A 479 -1.54 31.46 8.65
N ARG A 480 -1.01 32.36 7.82
CA ARG A 480 0.03 33.30 8.26
C ARG A 480 -0.48 34.26 9.31
N GLU A 481 -1.67 34.83 9.12
CA GLU A 481 -2.32 35.70 10.09
C GLU A 481 -2.53 35.00 11.44
N ILE A 482 -2.99 33.73 11.43
CA ILE A 482 -3.12 32.94 12.67
C ILE A 482 -1.75 32.63 13.30
N MET A 483 -0.70 32.42 12.51
CA MET A 483 0.66 32.12 13.00
C MET A 483 1.40 33.39 13.46
N GLU A 484 1.12 34.56 12.85
CA GLU A 484 1.72 35.85 13.24
C GLU A 484 1.20 36.32 14.58
N ASP A 485 -0.06 36.04 14.93
CA ASP A 485 -0.63 36.33 16.26
C ASP A 485 -0.06 35.45 17.38
N ARG A 486 0.64 34.36 17.05
CA ARG A 486 1.31 33.48 18.01
C ARG A 486 2.76 33.22 17.56
N PRO A 487 3.72 34.11 17.86
CA PRO A 487 5.10 33.86 17.49
C PRO A 487 5.59 32.57 18.15
N VAL A 488 5.86 31.55 17.31
CA VAL A 488 6.54 30.35 17.77
C VAL A 488 7.98 30.76 18.08
N PRO A 489 8.45 30.65 19.33
CA PRO A 489 9.82 30.97 19.64
C PRO A 489 10.75 30.07 18.79
N PRO A 490 11.79 30.64 18.18
CA PRO A 490 12.73 29.85 17.40
C PRO A 490 13.31 28.76 18.31
N ARG A 491 13.34 27.53 17.82
CA ARG A 491 13.98 26.43 18.54
C ARG A 491 15.45 26.78 18.77
N PRO A 492 16.00 26.46 19.95
CA PRO A 492 17.42 26.65 20.22
C PRO A 492 18.25 25.96 19.13
N THR A 493 19.32 26.62 18.69
CA THR A 493 20.22 26.09 17.63
C THR A 493 20.80 24.73 18.02
N ALA A 494 20.94 24.45 19.32
CA ALA A 494 21.35 23.14 19.85
C ALA A 494 20.43 21.97 19.44
N ASP A 495 19.15 22.23 19.21
CA ASP A 495 18.21 21.19 18.75
C ASP A 495 18.48 20.78 17.27
N TYR A 496 19.18 21.62 16.52
CA TYR A 496 19.59 21.37 15.14
C TYR A 496 20.99 20.76 15.03
N GLU A 497 21.84 20.93 16.00
CA GLU A 497 23.20 20.35 16.04
C GLU A 497 23.15 18.81 16.09
N GLN A 498 22.08 18.23 16.66
CA GLN A 498 21.87 16.79 16.65
C GLN A 498 21.52 16.22 15.25
N LEU A 499 21.14 17.05 14.29
CA LEU A 499 20.87 16.63 12.90
C LEU A 499 22.15 16.49 12.05
N TYR A 500 23.29 16.98 12.52
CA TYR A 500 24.57 16.94 11.82
C TYR A 500 25.53 15.83 12.30
N LEU A 501 25.04 14.86 13.04
CA LEU A 501 25.85 13.69 13.44
C LEU A 501 25.96 12.65 12.33
N TYR A 502 26.39 13.07 11.15
CA TYR A 502 27.12 12.18 10.25
C TYR A 502 28.61 12.52 10.44
N PRO A 503 29.46 11.56 10.84
CA PRO A 503 30.88 11.77 10.74
C PRO A 503 31.20 12.05 9.26
N GLU A 504 31.84 13.17 8.98
CA GLU A 504 32.49 13.40 7.69
C GLU A 504 33.33 12.15 7.39
N GLU A 505 33.15 11.55 6.23
CA GLU A 505 34.05 10.48 5.78
C GLU A 505 35.46 11.08 5.82
N PRO A 506 36.44 10.42 6.45
CA PRO A 506 37.82 10.91 6.40
C PRO A 506 38.22 11.05 4.92
N PRO A 507 38.96 12.06 4.55
CA PRO A 507 39.45 12.24 3.19
C PRO A 507 40.13 10.93 2.74
N PRO A 508 39.98 10.51 1.47
CA PRO A 508 40.63 9.30 0.99
C PRO A 508 42.12 9.41 1.27
N ASP A 509 42.68 8.40 1.98
CA ASP A 509 44.10 8.31 2.27
C ASP A 509 44.88 8.61 0.98
N GLU A 510 45.69 9.65 1.02
CA GLU A 510 46.72 9.86 0.01
C GLU A 510 47.62 8.63 0.01
N GLN A 511 47.53 7.83 -1.00
CA GLN A 511 48.45 6.73 -1.22
C GLN A 511 49.83 7.33 -1.33
N PRO A 512 50.83 6.84 -0.56
CA PRO A 512 52.21 7.32 -0.72
C PRO A 512 52.66 7.00 -2.15
N PRO A 513 53.44 7.88 -2.79
CA PRO A 513 53.86 7.71 -4.17
C PRO A 513 54.58 6.37 -4.35
N GLU A 514 54.16 5.61 -5.31
CA GLU A 514 54.84 4.39 -5.77
C GLU A 514 56.28 4.72 -6.12
N THR A 515 57.19 4.20 -5.34
CA THR A 515 58.63 4.24 -5.66
C THR A 515 58.89 3.28 -6.83
N ASP A 516 59.24 3.85 -8.00
CA ASP A 516 59.67 3.10 -9.17
C ASP A 516 60.92 2.25 -8.85
N PRO A 517 60.87 0.90 -9.00
CA PRO A 517 62.01 0.02 -8.66
C PRO A 517 63.15 0.02 -9.68
N ARG A 518 63.28 1.03 -10.59
CA ARG A 518 64.27 1.05 -11.68
C ARG A 518 65.22 2.22 -11.66
N GLN A 519 65.69 2.65 -10.48
CA GLN A 519 66.94 3.44 -10.47
C GLN A 519 67.99 2.79 -9.52
N PRO A 520 69.14 2.31 -10.06
CA PRO A 520 70.25 1.91 -9.24
C PRO A 520 71.09 3.13 -8.86
N ARG A 521 71.33 3.25 -7.52
CA ARG A 521 72.26 4.15 -6.86
C ARG A 521 72.21 5.62 -7.15
#